data_24916cf8d5cafcccf6bcecf5748bedca
#
_entry.id   24916cf8d5cafcccf6bcecf5748bedca
#
_cell.length_a   1.000
_cell.length_b   1.000
_cell.length_c   1.000
_cell.angle_alpha   90.00
_cell.angle_beta   90.00
_cell.angle_gamma   90.00
#
_symmetry.space_group_name_H-M   'P 1'
#
loop_
_entity.id
_entity.type
_entity.pdbx_description
1 polymer ?
#
loop_
_entity_poly.entity_id
_entity_poly.type
_entity_poly.pdbx_seq_one_letter_code
_entity_poly.pdbx_strand_id
1 'polypeptide(L)'
;MPSDRLDRQVVLITGGGRGIGAGIARELAGAGARVAVSARTRDEVESVAEEVGGIAIVADVTKGDDVGRMLEEVESQLGPIDLLVANAGIGGPDGATWEVDAEEWWQVQEVNVLGVHLSCCAAIPGMLERGSGRIVITGSGASYLPGASSTPYPTSKAAVCRYGETLANELHGRIPVFVISPGMVKTELTSWAPDDAAWTPPELAPQLVHVLASGRADALAGRYIHAEHDDVEDLIRRAGQIVEDDLNAIRLQR
;
A
#
# COMPACT_ATOMS: atom_id res chain seq x y z
N MET A 1 12.15 18.18 -16.78
CA MET A 1 11.25 17.62 -15.76
C MET A 1 11.82 18.02 -14.43
N PRO A 2 11.04 18.56 -13.46
CA PRO A 2 11.52 18.61 -12.09
C PRO A 2 11.89 17.18 -11.73
N SER A 3 13.06 16.98 -11.15
CA SER A 3 13.45 15.64 -10.72
C SER A 3 12.46 15.21 -9.63
N ASP A 4 11.75 14.09 -9.82
CA ASP A 4 10.86 13.50 -8.84
C ASP A 4 11.68 12.91 -7.66
N ARG A 5 12.75 13.60 -7.25
CA ARG A 5 13.58 13.19 -6.14
C ARG A 5 12.83 13.33 -4.83
N LEU A 6 13.01 12.33 -3.99
CA LEU A 6 12.40 12.24 -2.67
C LEU A 6 13.42 12.54 -1.56
N ASP A 7 14.37 13.43 -1.85
CA ASP A 7 15.47 13.75 -0.93
C ASP A 7 14.94 14.10 0.47
N ARG A 8 15.42 13.33 1.46
CA ARG A 8 15.08 13.44 2.88
C ARG A 8 13.65 13.02 3.28
N GLN A 9 12.77 12.65 2.36
CA GLN A 9 11.48 12.08 2.77
C GLN A 9 11.69 10.79 3.55
N VAL A 10 11.00 10.65 4.66
CA VAL A 10 10.98 9.44 5.47
C VAL A 10 9.80 8.57 5.03
N VAL A 11 10.10 7.35 4.61
CA VAL A 11 9.12 6.41 4.09
C VAL A 11 9.07 5.18 4.99
N LEU A 12 7.87 4.82 5.46
CA LEU A 12 7.62 3.56 6.15
C LEU A 12 6.82 2.63 5.24
N ILE A 13 7.33 1.42 5.00
CA ILE A 13 6.71 0.39 4.17
C ILE A 13 6.41 -0.85 5.02
N THR A 14 5.13 -1.14 5.26
CA THR A 14 4.74 -2.40 5.90
C THR A 14 4.72 -3.54 4.88
N GLY A 15 5.14 -4.75 5.29
CA GLY A 15 5.34 -5.86 4.35
C GLY A 15 6.50 -5.59 3.39
N GLY A 16 7.52 -4.83 3.82
CA GLY A 16 8.65 -4.39 3.01
C GLY A 16 9.77 -5.40 2.81
N GLY A 17 9.70 -6.58 3.47
CA GLY A 17 10.78 -7.58 3.43
C GLY A 17 10.87 -8.38 2.13
N ARG A 18 9.84 -8.37 1.28
CA ARG A 18 9.83 -9.10 0.01
C ARG A 18 8.80 -8.57 -0.99
N GLY A 19 8.79 -9.17 -2.19
CA GLY A 19 7.78 -8.91 -3.23
C GLY A 19 7.64 -7.43 -3.57
N ILE A 20 6.39 -6.96 -3.64
CA ILE A 20 6.04 -5.59 -4.04
C ILE A 20 6.61 -4.56 -3.05
N GLY A 21 6.52 -4.83 -1.75
CA GLY A 21 7.03 -3.92 -0.72
C GLY A 21 8.55 -3.71 -0.82
N ALA A 22 9.32 -4.77 -1.06
CA ALA A 22 10.77 -4.66 -1.30
C ALA A 22 11.07 -3.90 -2.60
N GLY A 23 10.28 -4.12 -3.67
CA GLY A 23 10.38 -3.35 -4.91
C GLY A 23 10.16 -1.86 -4.69
N ILE A 24 9.13 -1.49 -3.91
CA ILE A 24 8.85 -0.09 -3.53
C ILE A 24 10.02 0.48 -2.71
N ALA A 25 10.59 -0.28 -1.77
CA ALA A 25 11.73 0.16 -0.97
C ALA A 25 12.93 0.52 -1.84
N ARG A 26 13.29 -0.32 -2.82
CA ARG A 26 14.38 -0.07 -3.77
C ARG A 26 14.15 1.19 -4.60
N GLU A 27 12.96 1.33 -5.16
CA GLU A 27 12.58 2.48 -6.00
C GLU A 27 12.69 3.80 -5.22
N LEU A 28 12.07 3.86 -4.04
CA LEU A 28 12.04 5.10 -3.27
C LEU A 28 13.41 5.46 -2.67
N ALA A 29 14.19 4.47 -2.24
CA ALA A 29 15.57 4.69 -1.82
C ALA A 29 16.45 5.19 -2.99
N GLY A 30 16.31 4.62 -4.18
CA GLY A 30 16.96 5.09 -5.41
C GLY A 30 16.60 6.54 -5.76
N ALA A 31 15.39 6.99 -5.41
CA ALA A 31 14.95 8.38 -5.56
C ALA A 31 15.46 9.32 -4.44
N GLY A 32 16.15 8.81 -3.42
CA GLY A 32 16.77 9.60 -2.35
C GLY A 32 15.97 9.61 -1.03
N ALA A 33 14.92 8.82 -0.90
CA ALA A 33 14.17 8.69 0.34
C ALA A 33 14.97 7.94 1.42
N ARG A 34 14.69 8.23 2.68
CA ARG A 34 15.11 7.44 3.84
C ARG A 34 14.05 6.40 4.14
N VAL A 35 14.37 5.14 3.94
CA VAL A 35 13.39 4.05 3.93
C VAL A 35 13.47 3.23 5.21
N ALA A 36 12.32 3.00 5.84
CA ALA A 36 12.09 1.99 6.85
C ALA A 36 11.23 0.88 6.26
N VAL A 37 11.68 -0.37 6.35
CA VAL A 37 10.90 -1.56 5.97
C VAL A 37 10.50 -2.36 7.20
N SER A 38 9.24 -2.78 7.24
CA SER A 38 8.73 -3.57 8.34
C SER A 38 8.05 -4.85 7.85
N ALA A 39 8.31 -5.96 8.54
CA ALA A 39 7.58 -7.22 8.41
C ALA A 39 7.83 -8.09 9.65
N ARG A 40 7.21 -9.28 9.72
CA ARG A 40 7.38 -10.24 10.81
C ARG A 40 8.69 -11.02 10.73
N THR A 41 9.21 -11.24 9.53
CA THR A 41 10.41 -12.05 9.28
C THR A 41 11.64 -11.16 9.33
N ARG A 42 12.46 -11.34 10.38
CA ARG A 42 13.67 -10.54 10.62
C ARG A 42 14.63 -10.54 9.43
N ASP A 43 15.02 -11.73 8.98
CA ASP A 43 16.04 -11.89 7.93
C ASP A 43 15.62 -11.20 6.61
N GLU A 44 14.32 -11.23 6.28
CA GLU A 44 13.78 -10.58 5.09
C GLU A 44 13.90 -9.05 5.17
N VAL A 45 13.49 -8.44 6.30
CA VAL A 45 13.55 -6.99 6.45
C VAL A 45 14.97 -6.48 6.59
N GLU A 46 15.85 -7.22 7.28
CA GLU A 46 17.26 -6.86 7.43
C GLU A 46 17.97 -6.89 6.06
N SER A 47 17.70 -7.92 5.25
CA SER A 47 18.27 -8.02 3.90
C SER A 47 17.86 -6.85 2.99
N VAL A 48 16.57 -6.48 3.00
CA VAL A 48 16.10 -5.34 2.19
C VAL A 48 16.62 -4.01 2.73
N ALA A 49 16.63 -3.83 4.05
CA ALA A 49 17.14 -2.60 4.67
C ALA A 49 18.63 -2.38 4.37
N GLU A 50 19.46 -3.44 4.44
CA GLU A 50 20.87 -3.39 4.05
C GLU A 50 21.04 -3.00 2.58
N GLU A 51 20.27 -3.62 1.68
CA GLU A 51 20.33 -3.35 0.25
C GLU A 51 20.02 -1.88 -0.09
N VAL A 52 19.02 -1.29 0.59
CA VAL A 52 18.56 0.08 0.31
C VAL A 52 19.23 1.15 1.19
N GLY A 53 20.11 0.75 2.11
CA GLY A 53 20.71 1.67 3.09
C GLY A 53 19.68 2.27 4.05
N GLY A 54 18.60 1.53 4.34
CA GLY A 54 17.50 1.91 5.20
C GLY A 54 17.55 1.26 6.58
N ILE A 55 16.43 1.23 7.29
CA ILE A 55 16.29 0.54 8.58
C ILE A 55 15.26 -0.60 8.50
N ALA A 56 15.53 -1.67 9.26
CA ALA A 56 14.69 -2.85 9.37
C ALA A 56 13.94 -2.85 10.70
N ILE A 57 12.63 -3.05 10.67
CA ILE A 57 11.80 -3.13 11.86
C ILE A 57 10.97 -4.40 11.85
N VAL A 58 11.13 -5.22 12.89
CA VAL A 58 10.32 -6.43 13.07
C VAL A 58 9.05 -6.06 13.81
N ALA A 59 7.90 -6.16 13.13
CA ALA A 59 6.60 -5.86 13.72
C ALA A 59 5.47 -6.68 13.08
N ASP A 60 4.46 -7.00 13.87
CA ASP A 60 3.20 -7.57 13.42
C ASP A 60 2.15 -6.44 13.30
N VAL A 61 1.73 -6.13 12.08
CA VAL A 61 0.75 -5.06 11.81
C VAL A 61 -0.63 -5.32 12.44
N THR A 62 -0.92 -6.55 12.88
CA THR A 62 -2.17 -6.90 13.57
C THR A 62 -2.14 -6.54 15.06
N LYS A 63 -1.00 -6.09 15.59
CA LYS A 63 -0.79 -5.76 16.99
C LYS A 63 -0.57 -4.26 17.17
N GLY A 64 -1.52 -3.57 17.81
CA GLY A 64 -1.43 -2.11 18.02
C GLY A 64 -0.13 -1.66 18.70
N ASP A 65 0.33 -2.41 19.71
CA ASP A 65 1.59 -2.10 20.42
C ASP A 65 2.81 -2.24 19.51
N ASP A 66 2.82 -3.23 18.59
CA ASP A 66 3.91 -3.40 17.63
C ASP A 66 3.92 -2.25 16.63
N VAL A 67 2.73 -1.86 16.16
CA VAL A 67 2.58 -0.73 15.22
C VAL A 67 3.02 0.58 15.89
N GLY A 68 2.63 0.82 17.15
CA GLY A 68 3.07 2.00 17.89
C GLY A 68 4.60 2.07 18.00
N ARG A 69 5.23 0.98 18.48
CA ARG A 69 6.70 0.89 18.58
C ARG A 69 7.39 1.04 17.23
N MET A 70 6.83 0.47 16.16
CA MET A 70 7.36 0.59 14.80
C MET A 70 7.44 2.05 14.37
N LEU A 71 6.39 2.84 14.56
CA LEU A 71 6.42 4.25 14.20
C LEU A 71 7.40 5.06 15.07
N GLU A 72 7.37 4.86 16.37
CA GLU A 72 8.31 5.51 17.30
C GLU A 72 9.77 5.23 16.91
N GLU A 73 10.09 4.01 16.54
CA GLU A 73 11.44 3.62 16.12
C GLU A 73 11.83 4.30 14.80
N VAL A 74 10.94 4.35 13.81
CA VAL A 74 11.18 5.08 12.55
C VAL A 74 11.42 6.56 12.83
N GLU A 75 10.55 7.19 13.59
CA GLU A 75 10.64 8.63 13.87
C GLU A 75 11.89 8.99 14.67
N SER A 76 12.32 8.12 15.58
CA SER A 76 13.54 8.34 16.36
C SER A 76 14.82 8.22 15.53
N GLN A 77 14.85 7.32 14.53
CA GLN A 77 16.05 7.07 13.71
C GLN A 77 16.10 7.89 12.44
N LEU A 78 14.94 8.08 11.78
CA LEU A 78 14.86 8.72 10.48
C LEU A 78 14.16 10.09 10.52
N GLY A 79 13.40 10.38 11.56
CA GLY A 79 12.55 11.57 11.67
C GLY A 79 11.11 11.32 11.25
N PRO A 80 10.28 12.37 11.20
CA PRO A 80 8.85 12.28 10.96
C PRO A 80 8.53 11.56 9.64
N ILE A 81 7.53 10.67 9.68
CA ILE A 81 7.13 9.88 8.51
C ILE A 81 6.38 10.76 7.50
N ASP A 82 6.94 10.94 6.30
CA ASP A 82 6.35 11.69 5.20
C ASP A 82 5.45 10.82 4.32
N LEU A 83 5.76 9.52 4.19
CA LEU A 83 4.96 8.57 3.43
C LEU A 83 4.78 7.26 4.20
N LEU A 84 3.53 6.86 4.41
CA LEU A 84 3.17 5.51 4.83
C LEU A 84 2.73 4.69 3.61
N VAL A 85 3.40 3.57 3.34
CA VAL A 85 2.95 2.55 2.39
C VAL A 85 2.41 1.36 3.18
N ALA A 86 1.09 1.32 3.35
CA ALA A 86 0.37 0.22 4.00
C ALA A 86 0.22 -0.94 3.01
N ASN A 87 1.27 -1.76 2.90
CA ASN A 87 1.40 -2.80 1.88
C ASN A 87 1.31 -4.23 2.44
N ALA A 88 1.53 -4.44 3.73
CA ALA A 88 1.43 -5.77 4.33
C ALA A 88 0.12 -6.47 3.97
N GLY A 89 0.20 -7.74 3.54
CA GLY A 89 -0.96 -8.52 3.16
C GLY A 89 -0.67 -9.99 2.92
N ILE A 90 -1.70 -10.82 3.06
CA ILE A 90 -1.67 -12.27 2.80
C ILE A 90 -2.84 -12.68 1.92
N GLY A 91 -2.68 -13.78 1.17
CA GLY A 91 -3.72 -14.31 0.26
C GLY A 91 -4.82 -15.06 0.99
N GLY A 92 -4.45 -15.85 1.97
CA GLY A 92 -5.36 -16.73 2.72
C GLY A 92 -5.64 -18.07 2.03
N PRO A 93 -6.52 -18.88 2.61
CA PRO A 93 -6.89 -20.20 2.08
C PRO A 93 -7.73 -20.08 0.81
N ASP A 94 -7.53 -21.07 -0.07
CA ASP A 94 -8.41 -21.33 -1.20
C ASP A 94 -9.44 -22.41 -0.84
N GLY A 95 -10.58 -22.40 -1.53
CA GLY A 95 -11.62 -23.41 -1.35
C GLY A 95 -13.04 -22.85 -1.34
N ALA A 96 -14.00 -23.72 -1.22
CA ALA A 96 -15.39 -23.33 -1.05
C ALA A 96 -15.58 -22.66 0.31
N THR A 97 -16.31 -21.55 0.36
CA THR A 97 -16.48 -20.73 1.58
C THR A 97 -16.93 -21.53 2.81
N TRP A 98 -17.75 -22.55 2.61
CA TRP A 98 -18.26 -23.40 3.69
C TRP A 98 -17.28 -24.49 4.16
N GLU A 99 -16.10 -24.60 3.52
CA GLU A 99 -15.03 -25.54 3.85
C GLU A 99 -13.81 -24.82 4.43
N VAL A 100 -13.72 -23.50 4.23
CA VAL A 100 -12.62 -22.68 4.74
C VAL A 100 -12.74 -22.52 6.26
N ASP A 101 -11.64 -22.73 6.98
CA ASP A 101 -11.58 -22.49 8.42
C ASP A 101 -11.82 -21.01 8.75
N ALA A 102 -12.64 -20.76 9.75
CA ALA A 102 -13.05 -19.39 10.11
C ALA A 102 -11.90 -18.56 10.69
N GLU A 103 -10.94 -19.18 11.38
CA GLU A 103 -9.78 -18.49 11.95
C GLU A 103 -8.80 -18.11 10.84
N GLU A 104 -8.55 -19.00 9.88
CA GLU A 104 -7.73 -18.70 8.70
C GLU A 104 -8.38 -17.63 7.84
N TRP A 105 -9.71 -17.69 7.65
CA TRP A 105 -10.46 -16.63 6.95
C TRP A 105 -10.29 -15.29 7.64
N TRP A 106 -10.44 -15.26 8.98
CA TRP A 106 -10.36 -14.04 9.78
C TRP A 106 -8.95 -13.46 9.82
N GLN A 107 -7.91 -14.30 9.84
CA GLN A 107 -6.52 -13.87 9.81
C GLN A 107 -6.23 -12.99 8.59
N VAL A 108 -6.87 -13.25 7.44
CA VAL A 108 -6.73 -12.38 6.26
C VAL A 108 -7.31 -10.99 6.52
N GLN A 109 -8.44 -10.90 7.23
CA GLN A 109 -9.01 -9.60 7.60
C GLN A 109 -8.12 -8.87 8.61
N GLU A 110 -7.56 -9.58 9.58
CA GLU A 110 -6.64 -8.97 10.55
C GLU A 110 -5.40 -8.38 9.88
N VAL A 111 -4.76 -9.12 8.99
CA VAL A 111 -3.56 -8.60 8.31
C VAL A 111 -3.92 -7.51 7.29
N ASN A 112 -4.87 -7.81 6.40
CA ASN A 112 -5.11 -6.95 5.23
C ASN A 112 -5.97 -5.72 5.54
N VAL A 113 -6.81 -5.76 6.58
CA VAL A 113 -7.74 -4.66 6.93
C VAL A 113 -7.34 -4.00 8.24
N LEU A 114 -7.28 -4.77 9.34
CA LEU A 114 -6.92 -4.20 10.65
C LEU A 114 -5.48 -3.67 10.64
N GLY A 115 -4.54 -4.38 9.99
CA GLY A 115 -3.14 -3.92 9.87
C GLY A 115 -3.02 -2.57 9.13
N VAL A 116 -3.79 -2.38 8.06
CA VAL A 116 -3.89 -1.08 7.35
C VAL A 116 -4.45 -0.01 8.29
N HIS A 117 -5.57 -0.30 8.96
CA HIS A 117 -6.22 0.62 9.89
C HIS A 117 -5.27 1.06 11.01
N LEU A 118 -4.63 0.13 11.70
CA LEU A 118 -3.71 0.42 12.81
C LEU A 118 -2.52 1.27 12.34
N SER A 119 -1.94 0.95 11.19
CA SER A 119 -0.83 1.72 10.61
C SER A 119 -1.26 3.16 10.26
N CYS A 120 -2.44 3.34 9.68
CA CYS A 120 -3.00 4.67 9.39
C CYS A 120 -3.29 5.45 10.68
N CYS A 121 -3.94 4.83 11.67
CA CYS A 121 -4.24 5.48 12.95
C CYS A 121 -2.99 5.96 13.68
N ALA A 122 -1.89 5.22 13.59
CA ALA A 122 -0.64 5.59 14.23
C ALA A 122 0.08 6.74 13.49
N ALA A 123 0.06 6.75 12.14
CA ALA A 123 0.78 7.75 11.34
C ALA A 123 0.04 9.09 11.20
N ILE A 124 -1.28 9.08 11.09
CA ILE A 124 -2.09 10.27 10.77
C ILE A 124 -1.93 11.41 11.79
N PRO A 125 -1.94 11.20 13.11
CA PRO A 125 -1.81 12.30 14.07
C PRO A 125 -0.57 13.16 13.85
N GLY A 126 0.60 12.54 13.69
CA GLY A 126 1.84 13.25 13.41
C GLY A 126 1.85 13.96 12.06
N MET A 127 1.27 13.35 11.01
CA MET A 127 1.10 13.98 9.70
C MET A 127 0.18 15.21 9.78
N LEU A 128 -0.94 15.11 10.50
CA LEU A 128 -1.88 16.23 10.69
C LEU A 128 -1.28 17.39 11.49
N GLU A 129 -0.50 17.09 12.52
CA GLU A 129 0.18 18.12 13.32
C GLU A 129 1.18 18.92 12.47
N ARG A 130 1.89 18.27 11.58
CA ARG A 130 2.83 18.93 10.65
C ARG A 130 2.15 19.55 9.43
N GLY A 131 0.90 19.19 9.14
CA GLY A 131 0.19 19.60 7.92
C GLY A 131 0.79 19.00 6.65
N SER A 132 1.51 17.87 6.75
CA SER A 132 2.18 17.19 5.62
C SER A 132 2.27 15.70 5.84
N GLY A 133 2.19 14.95 4.75
CA GLY A 133 2.28 13.49 4.71
C GLY A 133 1.44 12.92 3.59
N ARG A 134 1.63 11.64 3.28
CA ARG A 134 0.85 10.87 2.30
C ARG A 134 0.68 9.45 2.75
N ILE A 135 -0.40 8.81 2.31
CA ILE A 135 -0.68 7.40 2.59
C ILE A 135 -0.98 6.69 1.28
N VAL A 136 -0.29 5.58 1.04
CA VAL A 136 -0.58 4.65 -0.06
C VAL A 136 -1.00 3.31 0.53
N ILE A 137 -2.17 2.83 0.13
CA ILE A 137 -2.73 1.54 0.55
C ILE A 137 -2.67 0.57 -0.62
N THR A 138 -2.11 -0.61 -0.40
CA THR A 138 -2.07 -1.67 -1.42
C THR A 138 -3.41 -2.40 -1.47
N GLY A 139 -4.23 -2.01 -2.44
CA GLY A 139 -5.46 -2.69 -2.85
C GLY A 139 -5.20 -3.90 -3.76
N SER A 140 -6.15 -4.20 -4.64
CA SER A 140 -6.03 -5.24 -5.67
C SER A 140 -7.22 -5.15 -6.64
N GLY A 141 -7.05 -5.61 -7.88
CA GLY A 141 -8.15 -5.87 -8.81
C GLY A 141 -9.21 -6.82 -8.26
N ALA A 142 -8.84 -7.72 -7.33
CA ALA A 142 -9.78 -8.60 -6.65
C ALA A 142 -10.87 -7.86 -5.85
N SER A 143 -10.73 -6.56 -5.60
CA SER A 143 -11.73 -5.74 -4.92
C SER A 143 -13.01 -5.50 -5.75
N TYR A 144 -12.96 -5.63 -7.07
CA TYR A 144 -14.09 -5.36 -7.97
C TYR A 144 -14.21 -6.36 -9.13
N LEU A 145 -13.17 -7.14 -9.42
CA LEU A 145 -13.26 -8.19 -10.44
C LEU A 145 -14.01 -9.39 -9.88
N PRO A 146 -14.86 -10.05 -10.69
CA PRO A 146 -15.52 -11.28 -10.29
C PRO A 146 -14.50 -12.37 -10.05
N GLY A 147 -14.68 -13.13 -8.98
CA GLY A 147 -13.82 -14.25 -8.60
C GLY A 147 -14.63 -15.38 -8.01
N ALA A 148 -14.00 -16.55 -7.87
CA ALA A 148 -14.53 -17.74 -7.23
C ALA A 148 -13.41 -18.40 -6.41
N SER A 149 -13.76 -19.31 -5.51
CA SER A 149 -12.85 -20.17 -4.74
C SER A 149 -12.01 -19.53 -3.63
N SER A 150 -12.08 -18.25 -3.38
CA SER A 150 -11.38 -17.60 -2.24
C SER A 150 -12.13 -16.36 -1.82
N THR A 151 -12.87 -16.41 -0.72
CA THR A 151 -13.63 -15.24 -0.24
C THR A 151 -12.85 -14.32 0.69
N PRO A 152 -11.84 -14.76 1.49
CA PRO A 152 -11.17 -13.88 2.44
C PRO A 152 -10.42 -12.74 1.76
N TYR A 153 -9.63 -13.03 0.73
CA TYR A 153 -8.78 -12.03 0.08
C TYR A 153 -9.57 -10.94 -0.67
N PRO A 154 -10.49 -11.28 -1.60
CA PRO A 154 -11.31 -10.26 -2.28
C PRO A 154 -12.11 -9.39 -1.31
N THR A 155 -12.69 -9.99 -0.26
CA THR A 155 -13.42 -9.28 0.79
C THR A 155 -12.51 -8.27 1.48
N SER A 156 -11.30 -8.66 1.88
CA SER A 156 -10.33 -7.77 2.52
C SER A 156 -9.91 -6.63 1.59
N LYS A 157 -9.69 -6.91 0.30
CA LYS A 157 -9.26 -5.90 -0.68
C LYS A 157 -10.40 -4.93 -1.05
N ALA A 158 -11.65 -5.40 -1.10
CA ALA A 158 -12.81 -4.53 -1.22
C ALA A 158 -12.96 -3.60 0.01
N ALA A 159 -12.74 -4.13 1.21
CA ALA A 159 -12.77 -3.36 2.44
C ALA A 159 -11.73 -2.24 2.45
N VAL A 160 -10.46 -2.52 2.11
CA VAL A 160 -9.41 -1.46 2.12
C VAL A 160 -9.57 -0.45 0.99
N CYS A 161 -10.17 -0.83 -0.15
CA CYS A 161 -10.51 0.15 -1.19
C CYS A 161 -11.55 1.15 -0.68
N ARG A 162 -12.62 0.67 -0.03
CA ARG A 162 -13.63 1.56 0.58
C ARG A 162 -13.04 2.35 1.74
N TYR A 163 -12.20 1.72 2.57
CA TYR A 163 -11.51 2.38 3.68
C TYR A 163 -10.67 3.55 3.20
N GLY A 164 -9.83 3.36 2.18
CA GLY A 164 -8.95 4.41 1.66
C GLY A 164 -9.71 5.61 1.09
N GLU A 165 -10.79 5.37 0.34
CA GLU A 165 -11.67 6.42 -0.16
C GLU A 165 -12.33 7.20 0.99
N THR A 166 -12.88 6.48 1.98
CA THR A 166 -13.54 7.11 3.13
C THR A 166 -12.55 7.93 3.95
N LEU A 167 -11.34 7.39 4.21
CA LEU A 167 -10.28 8.08 4.93
C LEU A 167 -9.82 9.35 4.22
N ALA A 168 -9.68 9.31 2.89
CA ALA A 168 -9.36 10.51 2.10
C ALA A 168 -10.39 11.62 2.28
N ASN A 169 -11.68 11.26 2.31
CA ASN A 169 -12.78 12.19 2.55
C ASN A 169 -12.73 12.76 3.97
N GLU A 170 -12.48 11.94 5.00
CA GLU A 170 -12.34 12.40 6.40
C GLU A 170 -11.19 13.37 6.60
N LEU A 171 -10.09 13.16 5.86
CA LEU A 171 -8.91 14.01 5.93
C LEU A 171 -9.06 15.34 5.15
N HIS A 172 -10.12 15.48 4.36
CA HIS A 172 -10.44 16.72 3.63
C HIS A 172 -9.27 17.32 2.83
N GLY A 173 -8.47 16.47 2.18
CA GLY A 173 -7.32 16.88 1.40
C GLY A 173 -6.09 17.32 2.21
N ARG A 174 -6.14 17.28 3.55
CA ARG A 174 -4.98 17.63 4.39
C ARG A 174 -3.84 16.62 4.25
N ILE A 175 -4.17 15.34 4.18
CA ILE A 175 -3.25 14.22 3.94
C ILE A 175 -3.81 13.40 2.79
N PRO A 176 -3.18 13.42 1.61
CA PRO A 176 -3.59 12.60 0.47
C PRO A 176 -3.50 11.12 0.79
N VAL A 177 -4.56 10.38 0.47
CA VAL A 177 -4.65 8.92 0.61
C VAL A 177 -4.95 8.33 -0.76
N PHE A 178 -4.18 7.33 -1.16
CA PHE A 178 -4.33 6.62 -2.42
C PHE A 178 -4.53 5.14 -2.18
N VAL A 179 -5.32 4.49 -3.02
CA VAL A 179 -5.40 3.04 -3.09
C VAL A 179 -4.86 2.60 -4.43
N ILE A 180 -3.86 1.71 -4.42
CA ILE A 180 -3.26 1.21 -5.66
C ILE A 180 -3.55 -0.27 -5.87
N SER A 181 -3.64 -0.70 -7.14
CA SER A 181 -3.51 -2.10 -7.52
C SER A 181 -2.16 -2.31 -8.19
N PRO A 182 -1.31 -3.19 -7.64
CA PRO A 182 -0.04 -3.52 -8.27
C PRO A 182 -0.15 -4.28 -9.59
N GLY A 183 -1.33 -4.87 -9.89
CA GLY A 183 -1.47 -5.87 -10.94
C GLY A 183 -1.11 -7.29 -10.47
N MET A 184 -1.01 -8.23 -11.43
CA MET A 184 -0.64 -9.62 -11.17
C MET A 184 0.89 -9.76 -11.18
N VAL A 185 1.55 -9.31 -10.13
CA VAL A 185 3.02 -9.38 -9.99
C VAL A 185 3.43 -10.77 -9.49
N LYS A 186 4.49 -11.37 -10.08
CA LYS A 186 5.01 -12.66 -9.66
C LYS A 186 5.68 -12.54 -8.29
N THR A 187 5.04 -13.06 -7.25
CA THR A 187 5.46 -13.04 -5.84
C THR A 187 5.06 -14.35 -5.17
N GLU A 188 5.43 -14.56 -3.91
CA GLU A 188 4.95 -15.72 -3.15
C GLU A 188 3.42 -15.73 -3.02
N LEU A 189 2.79 -14.58 -2.85
CA LEU A 189 1.32 -14.45 -2.75
C LEU A 189 0.60 -14.93 -4.02
N THR A 190 1.24 -14.85 -5.17
CA THR A 190 0.71 -15.26 -6.48
C THR A 190 1.30 -16.59 -6.99
N SER A 191 1.99 -17.35 -6.13
CA SER A 191 2.65 -18.63 -6.51
C SER A 191 1.69 -19.72 -6.99
N TRP A 192 0.40 -19.57 -6.76
CA TRP A 192 -0.66 -20.43 -7.28
C TRP A 192 -0.91 -20.25 -8.78
N ALA A 193 -0.51 -19.11 -9.36
CA ALA A 193 -0.73 -18.85 -10.78
C ALA A 193 0.35 -19.53 -11.65
N PRO A 194 -0.02 -20.00 -12.86
CA PRO A 194 0.92 -20.67 -13.76
C PRO A 194 2.01 -19.69 -14.24
N ASP A 195 3.17 -20.23 -14.60
CA ASP A 195 4.32 -19.42 -15.05
C ASP A 195 4.06 -18.59 -16.30
N ASP A 196 3.16 -19.03 -17.16
CA ASP A 196 2.72 -18.35 -18.39
C ASP A 196 1.53 -17.40 -18.19
N ALA A 197 1.15 -17.10 -16.94
CA ALA A 197 0.15 -16.09 -16.67
C ALA A 197 0.58 -14.71 -17.21
N ALA A 198 -0.40 -13.86 -17.48
CA ALA A 198 -0.13 -12.48 -17.89
C ALA A 198 0.41 -11.67 -16.67
N TRP A 199 1.71 -11.77 -16.45
CA TRP A 199 2.37 -11.11 -15.33
C TRP A 199 2.56 -9.63 -15.57
N THR A 200 2.14 -8.83 -14.60
CA THR A 200 2.45 -7.40 -14.54
C THR A 200 3.95 -7.20 -14.28
N PRO A 201 4.66 -6.35 -15.03
CA PRO A 201 6.04 -6.00 -14.74
C PRO A 201 6.22 -5.51 -13.29
N PRO A 202 7.19 -6.08 -12.54
CA PRO A 202 7.32 -5.82 -11.10
C PRO A 202 7.70 -4.38 -10.76
N GLU A 203 8.23 -3.62 -11.70
CA GLU A 203 8.62 -2.21 -11.55
C GLU A 203 7.44 -1.23 -11.59
N LEU A 204 6.29 -1.59 -12.16
CA LEU A 204 5.19 -0.64 -12.39
C LEU A 204 4.57 -0.13 -11.08
N ALA A 205 4.34 -1.01 -10.10
CA ALA A 205 3.80 -0.58 -8.81
C ALA A 205 4.80 0.28 -8.01
N PRO A 206 6.11 -0.05 -7.91
CA PRO A 206 7.13 0.84 -7.38
C PRO A 206 7.15 2.23 -8.03
N GLN A 207 7.16 2.30 -9.36
CA GLN A 207 7.16 3.55 -10.12
C GLN A 207 5.90 4.38 -9.87
N LEU A 208 4.73 3.73 -9.79
CA LEU A 208 3.48 4.41 -9.41
C LEU A 208 3.61 5.03 -8.00
N VAL A 209 4.08 4.25 -7.01
CA VAL A 209 4.25 4.76 -5.64
C VAL A 209 5.24 5.92 -5.60
N HIS A 210 6.29 5.90 -6.41
CA HIS A 210 7.22 7.02 -6.54
C HIS A 210 6.53 8.31 -7.01
N VAL A 211 5.69 8.23 -8.05
CA VAL A 211 4.90 9.39 -8.51
C VAL A 211 3.96 9.89 -7.42
N LEU A 212 3.28 8.99 -6.69
CA LEU A 212 2.40 9.37 -5.58
C LEU A 212 3.18 10.04 -4.44
N ALA A 213 4.37 9.53 -4.11
CA ALA A 213 5.27 10.09 -3.08
C ALA A 213 5.73 11.51 -3.42
N SER A 214 5.94 11.82 -4.71
CA SER A 214 6.40 13.14 -5.17
C SER A 214 5.38 14.26 -4.95
N GLY A 215 4.11 13.93 -4.69
CA GLY A 215 3.00 14.89 -4.51
C GLY A 215 2.35 15.36 -5.80
N ARG A 216 2.84 14.95 -6.96
CA ARG A 216 2.28 15.36 -8.27
C ARG A 216 0.84 14.90 -8.48
N ALA A 217 0.46 13.81 -7.80
CA ALA A 217 -0.85 13.19 -7.92
C ALA A 217 -1.83 13.55 -6.78
N ASP A 218 -1.51 14.50 -5.89
CA ASP A 218 -2.32 14.80 -4.69
C ASP A 218 -3.79 15.13 -5.01
N ALA A 219 -4.07 15.70 -6.19
CA ALA A 219 -5.42 15.94 -6.66
C ALA A 219 -6.26 14.67 -6.93
N LEU A 220 -5.61 13.49 -7.00
CA LEU A 220 -6.26 12.19 -7.16
C LEU A 220 -6.49 11.48 -5.81
N ALA A 221 -6.31 12.16 -4.67
CA ALA A 221 -6.58 11.57 -3.36
C ALA A 221 -7.99 10.96 -3.29
N GLY A 222 -8.10 9.78 -2.68
CA GLY A 222 -9.34 9.00 -2.62
C GLY A 222 -9.62 8.14 -3.85
N ARG A 223 -8.77 8.19 -4.89
CA ARG A 223 -8.96 7.39 -6.10
C ARG A 223 -8.17 6.09 -6.03
N TYR A 224 -8.72 5.09 -6.74
CA TYR A 224 -8.08 3.80 -6.98
C TYR A 224 -7.28 3.89 -8.28
N ILE A 225 -6.00 3.52 -8.23
CA ILE A 225 -5.09 3.61 -9.39
C ILE A 225 -4.45 2.25 -9.65
N HIS A 226 -4.57 1.74 -10.87
CA HIS A 226 -3.98 0.47 -11.28
C HIS A 226 -2.61 0.70 -11.93
N ALA A 227 -1.56 0.07 -11.40
CA ALA A 227 -0.18 0.31 -11.87
C ALA A 227 0.06 -0.04 -13.35
N GLU A 228 -0.69 -1.00 -13.89
CA GLU A 228 -0.52 -1.47 -15.27
C GLU A 228 -1.54 -0.85 -16.25
N HIS A 229 -2.78 -0.63 -15.78
CA HIS A 229 -3.88 -0.27 -16.68
C HIS A 229 -4.15 1.24 -16.73
N ASP A 230 -3.67 1.98 -15.75
CA ASP A 230 -3.80 3.43 -15.70
C ASP A 230 -2.48 4.12 -16.11
N ASP A 231 -2.56 5.07 -17.02
CA ASP A 231 -1.48 6.01 -17.27
C ASP A 231 -1.55 7.14 -16.23
N VAL A 232 -0.70 7.07 -15.21
CA VAL A 232 -0.70 8.02 -14.10
C VAL A 232 -0.47 9.47 -14.55
N GLU A 233 0.28 9.71 -15.63
CA GLU A 233 0.48 11.06 -16.18
C GLU A 233 -0.80 11.58 -16.82
N ASP A 234 -1.59 10.71 -17.48
CA ASP A 234 -2.91 11.06 -17.98
C ASP A 234 -3.88 11.35 -16.84
N LEU A 235 -3.89 10.51 -15.81
CA LEU A 235 -4.73 10.74 -14.63
C LEU A 235 -4.42 12.08 -13.96
N ILE A 236 -3.13 12.44 -13.80
CA ILE A 236 -2.72 13.73 -13.23
C ILE A 236 -3.23 14.89 -14.08
N ARG A 237 -3.09 14.82 -15.41
CA ARG A 237 -3.59 15.87 -16.31
C ARG A 237 -5.11 16.05 -16.23
N ARG A 238 -5.83 14.97 -15.99
CA ARG A 238 -7.30 14.93 -15.95
C ARG A 238 -7.88 14.89 -14.54
N ALA A 239 -7.08 15.13 -13.51
CA ALA A 239 -7.48 14.93 -12.12
C ALA A 239 -8.78 15.66 -11.77
N GLY A 240 -8.97 16.90 -12.22
CA GLY A 240 -10.21 17.66 -12.00
C GLY A 240 -11.44 16.96 -12.58
N GLN A 241 -11.36 16.48 -13.83
CA GLN A 241 -12.45 15.72 -14.48
C GLN A 241 -12.71 14.38 -13.76
N ILE A 242 -11.63 13.65 -13.37
CA ILE A 242 -11.76 12.37 -12.67
C ILE A 242 -12.51 12.52 -11.35
N VAL A 243 -12.24 13.60 -10.62
CA VAL A 243 -12.93 13.91 -9.36
C VAL A 243 -14.37 14.35 -9.61
N GLU A 244 -14.64 15.20 -10.60
CA GLU A 244 -15.98 15.70 -10.94
C GLU A 244 -16.88 14.57 -11.44
N ASP A 245 -16.37 13.69 -12.30
CA ASP A 245 -17.12 12.57 -12.91
C ASP A 245 -17.12 11.31 -12.01
N ASP A 246 -16.52 11.37 -10.81
CA ASP A 246 -16.38 10.26 -9.87
C ASP A 246 -15.75 8.99 -10.48
N LEU A 247 -14.74 9.17 -11.35
CA LEU A 247 -13.99 8.08 -11.98
C LEU A 247 -12.93 7.51 -11.04
N ASN A 248 -12.35 6.36 -11.43
CA ASN A 248 -11.34 5.64 -10.63
C ASN A 248 -11.82 5.37 -9.17
N ALA A 249 -13.08 5.00 -9.05
CA ALA A 249 -13.73 4.64 -7.80
C ALA A 249 -14.66 3.45 -8.00
N ILE A 250 -14.80 2.59 -6.97
CA ILE A 250 -15.69 1.43 -7.04
C ILE A 250 -17.12 1.90 -6.81
N ARG A 251 -17.98 1.76 -7.82
CA ARG A 251 -19.38 2.18 -7.81
C ARG A 251 -20.31 1.10 -8.32
N LEU A 252 -21.52 1.09 -7.79
CA LEU A 252 -22.60 0.27 -8.31
C LEU A 252 -23.13 0.92 -9.61
N GLN A 253 -23.12 0.17 -10.72
CA GLN A 253 -23.79 0.61 -11.96
C GLN A 253 -25.30 0.38 -11.80
N ARG A 254 -26.09 1.39 -12.13
CA ARG A 254 -27.55 1.35 -12.10
C ARG A 254 -28.13 1.81 -13.44
#